data_460f4e8c8f0882b7a96a8077cfc8b01c
#
_entry.id   460f4e8c8f0882b7a96a8077cfc8b01c
#
_cell.length_a   1.000
_cell.length_b   1.000
_cell.length_c   1.000
_cell.angle_alpha   90.00
_cell.angle_beta   90.00
_cell.angle_gamma   90.00
#
_symmetry.space_group_name_H-M   'P 1'
#
loop_
_entity.id
_entity.type
_entity.pdbx_description
1 polymer ?
#
loop_
_entity_poly.entity_id
_entity_poly.type
_entity_poly.pdbx_seq_one_letter_code
_entity_poly.pdbx_strand_id
1 'polypeptide(L)'
;MFSPGYGRPLRLEFDGDRLESIREFNPATQRTAQLQEEMLLLPMKDFSLKQSGVENALRRLDQRASELEVDRREKNSLLESMRSGIPFPGIEFLVPYFAGTLVPVFSYLPKETLLWLDGADRVEAEVERFGRLTGERHERAKEEHRLVAPVDDLYINEHEWRDAVEPFARVQGEWLTVLAASGRAQ
;
A
#
# COMPACT_ATOMS: atom_id res chain seq x y z
N MET A 1 -6.66 11.66 18.23
CA MET A 1 -6.35 10.55 17.31
C MET A 1 -7.57 10.25 16.46
N PHE A 2 -7.39 10.07 15.13
CA PHE A 2 -8.44 9.56 14.25
C PHE A 2 -8.12 8.09 13.97
N SER A 3 -9.00 7.19 14.41
CA SER A 3 -8.89 5.77 14.10
C SER A 3 -9.93 5.42 13.03
N PRO A 4 -9.58 4.63 11.99
CA PRO A 4 -10.55 4.12 11.03
C PRO A 4 -11.70 3.38 11.74
N GLY A 5 -12.93 3.56 11.25
CA GLY A 5 -14.12 2.96 11.85
C GLY A 5 -14.83 3.82 12.90
N TYR A 6 -14.25 4.95 13.31
CA TYR A 6 -14.90 5.90 14.23
C TYR A 6 -15.35 7.16 13.50
N GLY A 7 -16.59 7.58 13.72
CA GLY A 7 -17.15 8.80 13.10
C GLY A 7 -16.57 10.10 13.67
N ARG A 8 -15.89 10.04 14.82
CA ARG A 8 -15.26 11.16 15.50
C ARG A 8 -13.89 10.78 16.03
N PRO A 9 -12.97 11.74 16.20
CA PRO A 9 -11.67 11.46 16.77
C PRO A 9 -11.77 11.10 18.25
N LEU A 10 -10.83 10.26 18.69
CA LEU A 10 -10.71 9.83 20.07
C LEU A 10 -9.58 10.59 20.78
N ARG A 11 -9.82 10.96 22.04
CA ARG A 11 -8.82 11.49 22.97
C ARG A 11 -8.50 10.41 23.99
N LEU A 12 -7.23 10.10 24.14
CA LEU A 12 -6.70 9.19 25.14
C LEU A 12 -6.05 10.01 26.24
N GLU A 13 -6.41 9.75 27.49
CA GLU A 13 -5.80 10.36 28.65
C GLU A 13 -4.98 9.30 29.39
N PHE A 14 -3.73 9.65 29.70
CA PHE A 14 -2.80 8.77 30.39
C PHE A 14 -2.36 9.38 31.71
N ASP A 15 -2.24 8.53 32.73
CA ASP A 15 -1.47 8.81 33.93
C ASP A 15 -0.23 7.91 33.89
N GLY A 16 0.93 8.50 33.61
CA GLY A 16 2.14 7.73 33.30
C GLY A 16 1.91 6.80 32.12
N ASP A 17 2.10 5.51 32.34
CA ASP A 17 1.90 4.46 31.31
C ASP A 17 0.49 3.84 31.32
N ARG A 18 -0.38 4.33 32.21
CA ARG A 18 -1.75 3.81 32.38
C ARG A 18 -2.74 4.65 31.58
N LEU A 19 -3.54 4.00 30.72
CA LEU A 19 -4.67 4.65 30.06
C LEU A 19 -5.83 4.83 31.05
N GLU A 20 -6.20 6.08 31.36
CA GLU A 20 -7.27 6.40 32.28
C GLU A 20 -8.63 6.55 31.62
N SER A 21 -8.66 7.17 30.41
CA SER A 21 -9.92 7.36 29.72
C SER A 21 -9.75 7.40 28.21
N ILE A 22 -10.80 6.95 27.54
CA ILE A 22 -10.99 7.04 26.08
C ILE A 22 -12.25 7.87 25.85
N ARG A 23 -12.14 8.98 25.11
CA ARG A 23 -13.27 9.89 24.88
C ARG A 23 -13.39 10.27 23.42
N GLU A 24 -14.58 10.14 22.86
CA GLU A 24 -14.90 10.83 21.61
C GLU A 24 -15.00 12.33 21.87
N PHE A 25 -14.48 13.14 20.95
CA PHE A 25 -14.60 14.58 21.05
C PHE A 25 -14.89 15.24 19.70
N ASN A 26 -15.51 16.40 19.75
CA ASN A 26 -15.73 17.24 18.57
C ASN A 26 -14.45 18.07 18.31
N PRO A 27 -13.78 17.91 17.16
CA PRO A 27 -12.52 18.62 16.88
C PRO A 27 -12.66 20.14 16.79
N ALA A 28 -13.83 20.64 16.38
CA ALA A 28 -14.07 22.09 16.26
C ALA A 28 -14.31 22.75 17.62
N THR A 29 -15.06 22.09 18.52
CA THR A 29 -15.40 22.66 19.83
C THR A 29 -14.53 22.14 20.96
N GLN A 30 -13.71 21.11 20.71
CA GLN A 30 -12.88 20.40 21.69
C GLN A 30 -13.68 19.76 22.84
N ARG A 31 -15.00 19.73 22.75
CA ARG A 31 -15.86 19.14 23.79
C ARG A 31 -15.95 17.63 23.63
N THR A 32 -15.90 16.93 24.78
CA THR A 32 -16.16 15.49 24.85
C THR A 32 -17.60 15.22 24.45
N ALA A 33 -17.77 14.23 23.55
CA ALA A 33 -19.09 13.78 23.11
C ALA A 33 -19.53 12.52 23.86
N GLN A 34 -18.63 11.54 24.02
CA GLN A 34 -18.94 10.25 24.65
C GLN A 34 -17.68 9.63 25.24
N LEU A 35 -17.85 8.89 26.35
CA LEU A 35 -16.84 7.98 26.90
C LEU A 35 -16.90 6.64 26.17
N GLN A 36 -15.74 6.03 25.93
CA GLN A 36 -15.59 4.71 25.36
C GLN A 36 -14.84 3.81 26.36
N GLU A 37 -15.25 2.56 26.48
CA GLU A 37 -14.57 1.58 27.34
C GLU A 37 -13.40 0.92 26.63
N GLU A 38 -13.50 0.80 25.31
CA GLU A 38 -12.48 0.20 24.47
C GLU A 38 -12.33 0.93 23.13
N MET A 39 -11.21 0.74 22.47
CA MET A 39 -11.01 1.21 21.10
C MET A 39 -10.19 0.22 20.30
N LEU A 40 -10.50 0.15 19.01
CA LEU A 40 -9.69 -0.57 18.04
C LEU A 40 -8.64 0.39 17.47
N LEU A 41 -7.36 0.09 17.70
CA LEU A 41 -6.24 0.76 17.07
C LEU A 41 -5.78 -0.06 15.88
N LEU A 42 -5.99 0.46 14.69
CA LEU A 42 -5.40 -0.10 13.49
C LEU A 42 -4.00 0.47 13.28
N PRO A 43 -3.05 -0.33 12.79
CA PRO A 43 -1.74 0.16 12.44
C PRO A 43 -1.85 1.23 11.35
N MET A 44 -1.07 2.29 11.46
CA MET A 44 -1.00 3.35 10.44
C MET A 44 -0.29 2.91 9.15
N LYS A 45 0.42 1.79 9.20
CA LYS A 45 1.20 1.24 8.10
C LYS A 45 1.01 -0.26 8.04
N ASP A 46 1.03 -0.77 6.83
CA ASP A 46 0.81 -2.19 6.52
C ASP A 46 2.02 -3.07 6.88
N PHE A 47 3.11 -2.47 7.35
CA PHE A 47 4.35 -3.16 7.71
C PHE A 47 5.01 -2.55 8.95
N SER A 48 5.82 -3.37 9.65
CA SER A 48 6.59 -2.97 10.82
C SER A 48 8.09 -3.13 10.57
N LEU A 49 8.85 -2.08 10.87
CA LEU A 49 10.33 -2.13 10.82
C LEU A 49 10.95 -2.81 12.05
N LYS A 50 10.15 -3.13 13.06
CA LYS A 50 10.63 -3.75 14.31
C LYS A 50 10.63 -5.27 14.30
N GLN A 51 10.52 -5.92 13.13
CA GLN A 51 10.49 -7.38 13.02
C GLN A 51 11.91 -7.99 13.16
N SER A 52 11.94 -9.24 13.63
CA SER A 52 13.13 -10.08 13.60
C SER A 52 13.64 -10.21 12.16
N GLY A 53 14.88 -9.88 11.90
CA GLY A 53 15.48 -9.98 10.55
C GLY A 53 15.89 -8.65 9.92
N VAL A 54 15.72 -7.51 10.64
CA VAL A 54 16.14 -6.17 10.17
C VAL A 54 17.60 -6.17 9.70
N GLU A 55 18.50 -6.83 10.39
CA GLU A 55 19.91 -6.90 10.00
C GLU A 55 20.12 -7.61 8.64
N ASN A 56 19.32 -8.62 8.33
CA ASN A 56 19.36 -9.25 7.01
C ASN A 56 18.78 -8.32 5.93
N ALA A 57 17.70 -7.64 6.22
CA ALA A 57 17.13 -6.63 5.33
C ALA A 57 18.12 -5.50 5.04
N LEU A 58 18.79 -4.99 6.08
CA LEU A 58 19.81 -3.95 5.95
C LEU A 58 20.99 -4.39 5.06
N ARG A 59 21.46 -5.62 5.21
CA ARG A 59 22.53 -6.15 4.34
C ARG A 59 22.11 -6.25 2.88
N ARG A 60 20.90 -6.76 2.61
CA ARG A 60 20.35 -6.84 1.24
C ARG A 60 20.17 -5.46 0.63
N LEU A 61 19.69 -4.50 1.42
CA LEU A 61 19.54 -3.11 0.98
C LEU A 61 20.88 -2.42 0.73
N ASP A 62 21.90 -2.64 1.57
CA ASP A 62 23.24 -2.10 1.36
C ASP A 62 23.88 -2.65 0.07
N GLN A 63 23.71 -3.95 -0.18
CA GLN A 63 24.13 -4.56 -1.44
C GLN A 63 23.40 -3.92 -2.62
N ARG A 64 22.06 -3.83 -2.57
CA ARG A 64 21.26 -3.25 -3.65
C ARG A 64 21.60 -1.79 -3.90
N ALA A 65 21.80 -1.01 -2.85
CA ALA A 65 22.20 0.39 -2.95
C ALA A 65 23.58 0.53 -3.63
N SER A 66 24.47 -0.43 -3.39
CA SER A 66 25.77 -0.47 -4.05
C SER A 66 25.68 -0.83 -5.53
N GLU A 67 24.79 -1.77 -5.91
CA GLU A 67 24.51 -2.14 -7.30
C GLU A 67 23.91 -0.98 -8.10
N LEU A 68 23.08 -0.14 -7.45
CA LEU A 68 22.43 1.03 -8.06
C LEU A 68 23.28 2.30 -7.96
N GLU A 69 24.48 2.21 -7.41
CA GLU A 69 25.40 3.35 -7.21
C GLU A 69 24.77 4.52 -6.44
N VAL A 70 23.88 4.19 -5.47
CA VAL A 70 23.20 5.20 -4.64
C VAL A 70 24.22 6.03 -3.87
N ASP A 71 24.00 7.35 -3.79
CA ASP A 71 24.87 8.25 -3.04
C ASP A 71 25.09 7.76 -1.60
N ARG A 72 26.34 7.79 -1.15
CA ARG A 72 26.75 7.23 0.13
C ARG A 72 26.04 7.87 1.33
N ARG A 73 25.73 9.17 1.26
CA ARG A 73 25.05 9.88 2.35
C ARG A 73 23.59 9.48 2.40
N GLU A 74 22.95 9.41 1.23
CA GLU A 74 21.57 8.97 1.11
C GLU A 74 21.44 7.52 1.58
N LYS A 75 22.28 6.61 1.11
CA LYS A 75 22.33 5.22 1.56
C LYS A 75 22.43 5.10 3.08
N ASN A 76 23.41 5.78 3.69
CA ASN A 76 23.62 5.71 5.13
C ASN A 76 22.42 6.27 5.91
N SER A 77 21.81 7.36 5.43
CA SER A 77 20.61 7.93 6.05
C SER A 77 19.42 6.99 6.01
N LEU A 78 19.19 6.31 4.88
CA LEU A 78 18.11 5.33 4.72
C LEU A 78 18.31 4.12 5.64
N LEU A 79 19.53 3.55 5.66
CA LEU A 79 19.86 2.39 6.51
C LEU A 79 19.74 2.73 7.99
N GLU A 80 20.16 3.92 8.41
CA GLU A 80 20.03 4.38 9.80
C GLU A 80 18.57 4.59 10.19
N SER A 81 17.76 5.20 9.33
CA SER A 81 16.32 5.34 9.55
C SER A 81 15.64 4.00 9.73
N MET A 82 15.98 3.01 8.89
CA MET A 82 15.45 1.65 9.02
C MET A 82 15.91 0.97 10.31
N ARG A 83 17.19 1.09 10.69
CA ARG A 83 17.71 0.54 11.94
C ARG A 83 17.01 1.13 13.16
N SER A 84 16.74 2.43 13.11
CA SER A 84 16.03 3.15 14.18
C SER A 84 14.52 2.93 14.16
N GLY A 85 13.99 2.22 13.16
CA GLY A 85 12.55 2.03 12.99
C GLY A 85 11.80 3.31 12.60
N ILE A 86 12.51 4.31 12.05
CA ILE A 86 11.94 5.58 11.63
C ILE A 86 11.47 5.47 10.18
N PRO A 87 10.17 5.63 9.91
CA PRO A 87 9.66 5.63 8.54
C PRO A 87 10.15 6.85 7.75
N PHE A 88 10.39 6.66 6.47
CA PHE A 88 10.77 7.71 5.51
C PHE A 88 9.95 7.59 4.21
N PRO A 89 9.82 8.65 3.42
CA PRO A 89 9.11 8.59 2.14
C PRO A 89 9.77 7.57 1.19
N GLY A 90 8.96 6.72 0.54
CA GLY A 90 9.43 5.69 -0.38
C GLY A 90 9.80 4.35 0.27
N ILE A 91 9.66 4.22 1.59
CA ILE A 91 9.91 2.95 2.30
C ILE A 91 9.03 1.81 1.80
N GLU A 92 7.83 2.12 1.28
CA GLU A 92 6.91 1.17 0.67
C GLU A 92 7.49 0.45 -0.53
N PHE A 93 8.40 1.09 -1.28
CA PHE A 93 9.13 0.47 -2.40
C PHE A 93 10.26 -0.46 -1.96
N LEU A 94 10.52 -0.54 -0.67
CA LEU A 94 11.56 -1.40 -0.07
C LEU A 94 10.97 -2.53 0.78
N VAL A 95 9.63 -2.65 0.83
CA VAL A 95 8.91 -3.67 1.60
C VAL A 95 9.42 -5.09 1.36
N PRO A 96 9.77 -5.55 0.13
CA PRO A 96 10.26 -6.90 -0.11
C PRO A 96 11.53 -7.27 0.66
N TYR A 97 12.32 -6.28 1.08
CA TYR A 97 13.56 -6.55 1.83
C TYR A 97 13.31 -6.90 3.29
N PHE A 98 12.21 -6.43 3.89
CA PHE A 98 11.93 -6.61 5.32
C PHE A 98 10.60 -7.32 5.64
N ALA A 99 9.65 -7.37 4.72
CA ALA A 99 8.39 -8.10 4.91
C ALA A 99 8.42 -9.53 4.32
N GLY A 100 9.50 -9.90 3.62
CA GLY A 100 9.59 -11.17 2.92
C GLY A 100 8.87 -11.16 1.57
N THR A 101 8.42 -12.34 1.11
CA THR A 101 7.71 -12.46 -0.16
C THR A 101 6.34 -11.81 -0.07
N LEU A 102 6.06 -10.86 -0.95
CA LEU A 102 4.74 -10.29 -1.12
C LEU A 102 3.86 -11.26 -1.91
N VAL A 103 2.58 -11.26 -1.58
CA VAL A 103 1.58 -12.07 -2.29
C VAL A 103 0.45 -11.17 -2.77
N PRO A 104 -0.18 -11.47 -3.92
CA PRO A 104 -1.28 -10.67 -4.42
C PRO A 104 -2.51 -10.77 -3.51
N VAL A 105 -3.35 -9.74 -3.51
CA VAL A 105 -4.59 -9.69 -2.71
C VAL A 105 -5.50 -10.90 -2.95
N PHE A 106 -5.46 -11.48 -4.13
CA PHE A 106 -6.23 -12.67 -4.49
C PHE A 106 -5.91 -13.88 -3.62
N SER A 107 -4.69 -13.98 -3.07
CA SER A 107 -4.29 -15.06 -2.16
C SER A 107 -5.03 -15.05 -0.82
N TYR A 108 -5.67 -13.94 -0.47
CA TYR A 108 -6.46 -13.80 0.76
C TYR A 108 -7.94 -14.07 0.54
N LEU A 109 -8.38 -14.23 -0.71
CA LEU A 109 -9.79 -14.43 -1.03
C LEU A 109 -10.17 -15.91 -0.90
N PRO A 110 -11.33 -16.23 -0.31
CA PRO A 110 -11.91 -17.59 -0.37
C PRO A 110 -12.13 -18.03 -1.82
N LYS A 111 -11.99 -19.32 -2.10
CA LYS A 111 -12.17 -19.88 -3.45
C LYS A 111 -13.56 -19.65 -4.05
N GLU A 112 -14.56 -19.50 -3.18
CA GLU A 112 -15.96 -19.24 -3.53
C GLU A 112 -16.24 -17.76 -3.83
N THR A 113 -15.22 -16.92 -3.79
CA THR A 113 -15.36 -15.48 -4.09
C THR A 113 -15.80 -15.29 -5.53
N LEU A 114 -16.80 -14.43 -5.71
CA LEU A 114 -17.23 -13.94 -7.02
C LEU A 114 -16.54 -12.62 -7.31
N LEU A 115 -15.78 -12.56 -8.40
CA LEU A 115 -15.16 -11.34 -8.88
C LEU A 115 -16.09 -10.62 -9.85
N TRP A 116 -16.35 -9.34 -9.60
CA TRP A 116 -17.04 -8.47 -10.54
C TRP A 116 -16.03 -7.59 -11.26
N LEU A 117 -15.89 -7.79 -12.58
CA LEU A 117 -15.05 -6.99 -13.45
C LEU A 117 -15.91 -5.94 -14.17
N ASP A 118 -15.85 -4.70 -13.69
CA ASP A 118 -16.57 -3.57 -14.27
C ASP A 118 -15.83 -3.02 -15.49
N GLY A 119 -16.24 -3.44 -16.68
CA GLY A 119 -15.54 -3.17 -17.93
C GLY A 119 -14.28 -4.02 -18.05
N ALA A 120 -14.41 -5.33 -18.25
CA ALA A 120 -13.30 -6.28 -18.28
C ALA A 120 -12.15 -5.85 -19.21
N ASP A 121 -12.45 -5.38 -20.43
CA ASP A 121 -11.45 -4.88 -21.37
C ASP A 121 -10.67 -3.67 -20.84
N ARG A 122 -11.34 -2.81 -20.06
CA ARG A 122 -10.69 -1.66 -19.42
C ARG A 122 -9.78 -2.08 -18.28
N VAL A 123 -10.20 -3.10 -17.50
CA VAL A 123 -9.38 -3.64 -16.40
C VAL A 123 -8.09 -4.22 -16.98
N GLU A 124 -8.19 -5.03 -18.05
CA GLU A 124 -7.01 -5.61 -18.71
C GLU A 124 -6.09 -4.52 -19.28
N ALA A 125 -6.65 -3.53 -19.98
CA ALA A 125 -5.88 -2.41 -20.51
C ALA A 125 -5.19 -1.59 -19.39
N GLU A 126 -5.83 -1.44 -18.22
CA GLU A 126 -5.22 -0.77 -17.06
C GLU A 126 -4.10 -1.61 -16.42
N VAL A 127 -4.24 -2.93 -16.36
CA VAL A 127 -3.18 -3.83 -15.88
C VAL A 127 -1.94 -3.72 -16.79
N GLU A 128 -2.12 -3.77 -18.11
CA GLU A 128 -1.05 -3.59 -19.08
C GLU A 128 -0.39 -2.20 -18.95
N ARG A 129 -1.22 -1.15 -18.88
CA ARG A 129 -0.74 0.23 -18.72
C ARG A 129 0.04 0.41 -17.42
N PHE A 130 -0.45 -0.17 -16.33
CA PHE A 130 0.22 -0.13 -15.03
C PHE A 130 1.59 -0.82 -15.09
N GLY A 131 1.67 -2.02 -15.68
CA GLY A 131 2.93 -2.75 -15.84
C GLY A 131 3.97 -1.95 -16.63
N ARG A 132 3.56 -1.35 -17.75
CA ARG A 132 4.45 -0.49 -18.54
C ARG A 132 4.91 0.73 -17.74
N LEU A 133 3.98 1.45 -17.10
CA LEU A 133 4.30 2.65 -16.34
C LEU A 133 5.22 2.39 -15.14
N THR A 134 5.02 1.27 -14.43
CA THR A 134 5.89 0.86 -13.33
C THR A 134 7.28 0.51 -13.82
N GLY A 135 7.40 -0.19 -14.95
CA GLY A 135 8.68 -0.48 -15.59
C GLY A 135 9.44 0.80 -15.97
N GLU A 136 8.79 1.73 -16.68
CA GLU A 136 9.38 3.02 -17.06
C GLU A 136 9.86 3.82 -15.85
N ARG A 137 9.06 3.88 -14.79
CA ARG A 137 9.41 4.59 -13.55
C ARG A 137 10.55 3.91 -12.79
N HIS A 138 10.59 2.59 -12.82
CA HIS A 138 11.67 1.83 -12.21
C HIS A 138 13.01 2.08 -12.91
N GLU A 139 13.05 2.01 -14.25
CA GLU A 139 14.26 2.32 -15.01
C GLU A 139 14.73 3.75 -14.75
N ARG A 140 13.81 4.71 -14.76
CA ARG A 140 14.16 6.08 -14.40
C ARG A 140 14.72 6.22 -12.99
N ALA A 141 14.15 5.53 -12.00
CA ALA A 141 14.67 5.53 -10.63
C ALA A 141 16.09 4.94 -10.55
N LYS A 142 16.40 3.93 -11.35
CA LYS A 142 17.76 3.37 -11.48
C LYS A 142 18.73 4.39 -12.12
N GLU A 143 18.31 5.06 -13.20
CA GLU A 143 19.10 6.12 -13.84
C GLU A 143 19.38 7.28 -12.88
N GLU A 144 18.43 7.57 -11.98
CA GLU A 144 18.57 8.58 -10.92
C GLU A 144 19.36 8.04 -9.68
N HIS A 145 19.92 6.83 -9.74
CA HIS A 145 20.63 6.14 -8.65
C HIS A 145 19.83 6.05 -7.34
N ARG A 146 18.51 5.90 -7.45
CA ARG A 146 17.62 5.78 -6.28
C ARG A 146 17.50 4.33 -5.83
N LEU A 147 17.43 4.14 -4.52
CA LEU A 147 17.23 2.81 -3.93
C LEU A 147 15.79 2.34 -4.16
N VAL A 148 15.63 1.32 -5.00
CA VAL A 148 14.32 0.70 -5.32
C VAL A 148 14.46 -0.82 -5.41
N ALA A 149 13.42 -1.54 -4.99
CA ALA A 149 13.33 -2.97 -5.22
C ALA A 149 13.01 -3.28 -6.69
N PRO A 150 13.32 -4.49 -7.19
CA PRO A 150 12.84 -4.95 -8.49
C PRO A 150 11.33 -4.84 -8.61
N VAL A 151 10.83 -4.55 -9.83
CA VAL A 151 9.38 -4.41 -10.07
C VAL A 151 8.64 -5.70 -9.73
N ASP A 152 9.20 -6.84 -10.10
CA ASP A 152 8.61 -8.16 -9.90
C ASP A 152 8.55 -8.58 -8.42
N ASP A 153 9.33 -7.93 -7.54
CA ASP A 153 9.25 -8.14 -6.11
C ASP A 153 8.08 -7.33 -5.47
N LEU A 154 7.58 -6.30 -6.17
CA LEU A 154 6.55 -5.38 -5.66
C LEU A 154 5.19 -5.59 -6.29
N TYR A 155 5.15 -5.94 -7.56
CA TYR A 155 3.92 -6.02 -8.34
C TYR A 155 3.87 -7.29 -9.16
N ILE A 156 2.67 -7.84 -9.32
CA ILE A 156 2.43 -8.90 -10.29
C ILE A 156 2.32 -8.31 -11.69
N ASN A 157 2.84 -9.02 -12.67
CA ASN A 157 2.70 -8.67 -14.08
C ASN A 157 1.35 -9.10 -14.66
N GLU A 158 1.09 -8.80 -15.91
CA GLU A 158 -0.16 -9.12 -16.61
C GLU A 158 -0.48 -10.63 -16.62
N HIS A 159 0.52 -11.47 -16.84
CA HIS A 159 0.35 -12.92 -16.87
C HIS A 159 -0.01 -13.44 -15.46
N GLU A 160 0.75 -13.04 -14.47
CA GLU A 160 0.51 -13.39 -13.05
C GLU A 160 -0.85 -12.87 -12.56
N TRP A 161 -1.30 -11.70 -13.04
CA TRP A 161 -2.63 -11.20 -12.75
C TRP A 161 -3.72 -12.11 -13.32
N ARG A 162 -3.58 -12.53 -14.60
CA ARG A 162 -4.53 -13.47 -15.21
C ARG A 162 -4.60 -14.79 -14.45
N ASP A 163 -3.43 -15.36 -14.13
CA ASP A 163 -3.34 -16.58 -13.34
C ASP A 163 -3.97 -16.43 -11.96
N ALA A 164 -3.78 -15.26 -11.32
CA ALA A 164 -4.31 -14.99 -9.99
C ALA A 164 -5.84 -14.86 -9.97
N VAL A 165 -6.47 -14.38 -11.05
CA VAL A 165 -7.94 -14.23 -11.14
C VAL A 165 -8.63 -15.44 -11.76
N GLU A 166 -7.91 -16.31 -12.46
CA GLU A 166 -8.46 -17.49 -13.14
C GLU A 166 -9.26 -18.42 -12.23
N PRO A 167 -8.83 -18.73 -10.99
CA PRO A 167 -9.52 -19.66 -10.11
C PRO A 167 -10.90 -19.19 -9.63
N PHE A 168 -11.23 -17.92 -9.82
CA PHE A 168 -12.47 -17.32 -9.30
C PHE A 168 -13.59 -17.31 -10.33
N ALA A 169 -14.83 -17.52 -9.86
CA ALA A 169 -16.01 -17.21 -10.65
C ALA A 169 -16.05 -15.71 -10.96
N ARG A 170 -16.36 -15.36 -12.22
CA ARG A 170 -16.31 -13.97 -12.68
C ARG A 170 -17.61 -13.53 -13.31
N VAL A 171 -18.02 -12.32 -13.01
CA VAL A 171 -19.07 -11.58 -13.72
C VAL A 171 -18.42 -10.38 -14.39
N GLN A 172 -18.68 -10.21 -15.67
CA GLN A 172 -18.15 -9.11 -16.47
C GLN A 172 -19.28 -8.15 -16.78
N GLY A 173 -19.13 -6.89 -16.39
CA GLY A 173 -20.01 -5.80 -16.78
C GLY A 173 -19.46 -5.10 -18.02
N GLU A 174 -20.32 -4.82 -19.00
CA GLU A 174 -19.94 -4.04 -20.18
C GLU A 174 -20.58 -2.64 -20.08
N TRP A 175 -19.81 -1.62 -20.42
CA TRP A 175 -20.31 -0.26 -20.55
C TRP A 175 -20.84 -0.03 -21.95
N LEU A 176 -22.18 0.09 -22.08
CA LEU A 176 -22.79 0.51 -23.34
C LEU A 176 -22.64 2.02 -23.49
N THR A 177 -21.86 2.46 -24.46
CA THR A 177 -21.84 3.86 -24.88
C THR A 177 -23.08 4.13 -25.74
N VAL A 178 -24.13 4.68 -25.16
CA VAL A 178 -25.27 5.15 -25.93
C VAL A 178 -24.87 6.46 -26.61
N LEU A 179 -24.55 6.38 -27.90
CA LEU A 179 -24.44 7.56 -28.75
C LEU A 179 -25.85 8.15 -28.87
N ALA A 180 -26.12 9.27 -28.19
CA ALA A 180 -27.33 10.04 -28.43
C ALA A 180 -27.31 10.50 -29.90
N ALA A 181 -28.16 9.91 -30.73
CA ALA A 181 -28.40 10.38 -32.07
C ALA A 181 -28.95 11.81 -31.95
N SER A 182 -28.10 12.79 -32.28
CA SER A 182 -28.53 14.17 -32.41
C SER A 182 -29.48 14.26 -33.60
N GLY A 183 -30.78 14.01 -33.37
CA GLY A 183 -31.82 14.32 -34.31
C GLY A 183 -31.85 15.82 -34.54
N ARG A 184 -31.31 16.27 -35.68
CA ARG A 184 -31.68 17.58 -36.21
C ARG A 184 -33.16 17.55 -36.58
N ALA A 185 -33.97 18.18 -35.75
CA ALA A 185 -35.28 18.61 -36.20
C ALA A 185 -35.06 19.75 -37.22
N GLN A 186 -35.57 19.56 -38.41
CA GLN A 186 -35.77 20.61 -39.39
C GLN A 186 -37.01 21.42 -39.04
#